data_f2894b052d149f23626b7b1a5509bf1c
#
_entry.id   f2894b052d149f23626b7b1a5509bf1c
#
_cell.length_a   1.000
_cell.length_b   1.000
_cell.length_c   1.000
_cell.angle_alpha   90.00
_cell.angle_beta   90.00
_cell.angle_gamma   90.00
#
_symmetry.space_group_name_H-M   'P 1'
#
loop_
_entity.id
_entity.type
_entity.pdbx_description
1 polymer ?
#
loop_
_entity_poly.entity_id
_entity_poly.type
_entity_poly.pdbx_seq_one_letter_code
_entity_poly.pdbx_strand_id
1 'polypeptide(L)'
;MKYLLVLFISIALFSCQQNNADLIVKNAHIYTVNEAFDTAQVLVIKDGKFLAVGGDSLLAIYHSENTIDAKGQYIYPGFMDAHCHFTGYAKDKYKLALFGTKSFSEVIEKLVAYAKTNKRVWIEG
;
A
#
# COMPACT_ATOMS: atom_id res chain seq x y z
N MET A 1 14.62 -9.96 56.76
CA MET A 1 14.21 -10.96 55.76
C MET A 1 12.85 -10.69 55.13
N LYS A 2 11.79 -10.33 55.89
CA LYS A 2 10.45 -10.06 55.33
C LYS A 2 10.41 -8.93 54.27
N TYR A 3 11.16 -7.87 54.45
CA TYR A 3 11.18 -6.72 53.52
C TYR A 3 11.99 -6.98 52.23
N LEU A 4 12.98 -7.90 52.30
CA LEU A 4 13.75 -8.30 51.13
C LEU A 4 12.90 -9.12 50.15
N LEU A 5 11.99 -9.95 50.66
CA LEU A 5 11.06 -10.75 49.88
C LEU A 5 10.02 -9.86 49.16
N VAL A 6 9.51 -8.81 49.83
CA VAL A 6 8.58 -7.85 49.27
C VAL A 6 9.24 -7.02 48.14
N LEU A 7 10.51 -6.65 48.30
CA LEU A 7 11.28 -5.94 47.28
C LEU A 7 11.49 -6.81 46.02
N PHE A 8 11.74 -8.09 46.18
CA PHE A 8 11.92 -9.03 45.08
C PHE A 8 10.62 -9.29 44.29
N ILE A 9 9.49 -9.34 44.99
CA ILE A 9 8.15 -9.50 44.36
C ILE A 9 7.75 -8.23 43.60
N SER A 10 8.08 -7.04 44.10
CA SER A 10 7.76 -5.79 43.39
C SER A 10 8.57 -5.59 42.11
N ILE A 11 9.79 -6.13 42.02
CA ILE A 11 10.62 -6.06 40.80
C ILE A 11 10.11 -7.05 39.74
N ALA A 12 9.54 -8.20 40.15
CA ALA A 12 8.98 -9.17 39.21
C ALA A 12 7.69 -8.69 38.45
N LEU A 13 6.99 -7.69 39.02
CA LEU A 13 5.76 -7.14 38.39
C LEU A 13 6.05 -6.09 37.30
N PHE A 14 7.27 -5.64 37.12
CA PHE A 14 7.66 -4.69 36.08
C PHE A 14 8.06 -5.36 34.74
N SER A 15 8.04 -6.69 34.67
CA SER A 15 8.43 -7.43 33.47
C SER A 15 7.22 -7.75 32.62
N CYS A 16 7.14 -7.11 31.49
CA CYS A 16 6.40 -7.40 30.27
C CYS A 16 5.36 -6.33 29.92
N GLN A 17 5.81 -5.13 29.61
CA GLN A 17 5.03 -4.29 28.73
C GLN A 17 5.21 -4.86 27.31
N GLN A 18 4.34 -5.78 26.94
CA GLN A 18 4.28 -6.31 25.61
C GLN A 18 3.88 -5.17 24.67
N ASN A 19 4.77 -4.78 23.77
CA ASN A 19 4.49 -3.74 22.79
C ASN A 19 3.56 -4.32 21.72
N ASN A 20 2.26 -4.34 22.01
CA ASN A 20 1.24 -4.87 21.09
C ASN A 20 0.97 -3.89 19.95
N ALA A 21 1.01 -4.43 18.75
CA ALA A 21 0.64 -3.77 17.51
C ALA A 21 -0.67 -4.35 16.97
N ASP A 22 -1.37 -3.60 16.12
CA ASP A 22 -2.58 -4.07 15.46
C ASP A 22 -2.24 -4.94 14.24
N LEU A 23 -1.11 -4.63 13.58
CA LEU A 23 -0.65 -5.35 12.42
C LEU A 23 0.88 -5.28 12.32
N ILE A 24 1.49 -6.41 11.98
CA ILE A 24 2.91 -6.48 11.59
C ILE A 24 2.98 -7.01 10.15
N VAL A 25 3.71 -6.31 9.28
CA VAL A 25 4.10 -6.80 7.96
C VAL A 25 5.58 -7.13 8.02
N LYS A 26 5.96 -8.35 7.63
CA LYS A 26 7.35 -8.85 7.66
C LYS A 26 7.78 -9.43 6.31
N ASN A 27 9.07 -9.71 6.17
CA ASN A 27 9.65 -10.27 4.94
C ASN A 27 9.32 -9.42 3.70
N ALA A 28 9.34 -8.10 3.82
CA ALA A 28 9.08 -7.17 2.73
C ALA A 28 10.36 -6.48 2.24
N HIS A 29 10.32 -5.92 1.04
CA HIS A 29 11.26 -4.91 0.56
C HIS A 29 10.58 -3.55 0.61
N ILE A 30 10.77 -2.81 1.70
CA ILE A 30 10.06 -1.56 1.97
C ILE A 30 10.97 -0.40 1.58
N TYR A 31 10.52 0.42 0.63
CA TYR A 31 11.16 1.68 0.31
C TYR A 31 10.57 2.78 1.19
N THR A 32 11.35 3.31 2.13
CA THR A 32 10.85 4.32 3.08
C THR A 32 10.70 5.70 2.44
N VAL A 33 11.42 5.95 1.33
CA VAL A 33 11.47 7.21 0.61
C VAL A 33 11.77 8.40 1.54
N ASN A 34 12.60 8.14 2.56
CA ASN A 34 13.20 9.18 3.39
C ASN A 34 14.40 9.81 2.67
N GLU A 35 15.01 10.82 3.26
CA GLU A 35 16.16 11.53 2.65
C GLU A 35 17.35 10.62 2.33
N ALA A 36 17.56 9.56 3.11
CA ALA A 36 18.62 8.58 2.90
C ALA A 36 18.26 7.46 1.92
N PHE A 37 17.00 7.38 1.46
CA PHE A 37 16.47 6.28 0.65
C PHE A 37 16.69 4.91 1.28
N ASP A 38 16.57 4.84 2.62
CA ASP A 38 16.72 3.59 3.34
C ASP A 38 15.65 2.56 2.95
N THR A 39 16.01 1.28 3.09
CA THR A 39 15.08 0.18 2.95
C THR A 39 14.84 -0.51 4.29
N ALA A 40 13.67 -1.12 4.43
CA ALA A 40 13.28 -1.86 5.63
C ALA A 40 12.65 -3.21 5.24
N GLN A 41 12.45 -4.09 6.22
CA GLN A 41 11.83 -5.39 6.04
C GLN A 41 10.53 -5.56 6.82
N VAL A 42 10.32 -4.71 7.83
CA VAL A 42 9.21 -4.83 8.78
C VAL A 42 8.50 -3.50 8.95
N LEU A 43 7.16 -3.55 8.89
CA LEU A 43 6.26 -2.47 9.32
C LEU A 43 5.50 -2.92 10.55
N VAL A 44 5.45 -2.06 11.55
CA VAL A 44 4.63 -2.22 12.76
C VAL A 44 3.58 -1.12 12.79
N ILE A 45 2.32 -1.50 12.83
CA ILE A 45 1.18 -0.57 12.71
C ILE A 45 0.34 -0.67 13.97
N LYS A 46 -0.04 0.49 14.51
CA LYS A 46 -0.96 0.64 15.62
C LYS A 46 -1.84 1.87 15.43
N ASP A 47 -3.13 1.75 15.72
CA ASP A 47 -4.12 2.83 15.60
C ASP A 47 -4.08 3.50 14.21
N GLY A 48 -3.89 2.69 13.14
CA GLY A 48 -3.80 3.18 11.76
C GLY A 48 -2.55 3.98 11.42
N LYS A 49 -1.51 3.96 12.28
CA LYS A 49 -0.24 4.67 12.09
C LYS A 49 0.95 3.72 12.12
N PHE A 50 2.03 4.10 11.46
CA PHE A 50 3.30 3.41 11.60
C PHE A 50 3.88 3.65 12.99
N LEU A 51 3.94 2.59 13.81
CA LEU A 51 4.57 2.62 15.12
C LEU A 51 6.09 2.45 14.98
N ALA A 52 6.52 1.56 14.08
CA ALA A 52 7.92 1.36 13.73
C ALA A 52 8.06 0.87 12.29
N VAL A 53 9.18 1.24 11.64
CA VAL A 53 9.60 0.78 10.32
C VAL A 53 11.09 0.44 10.42
N GLY A 54 11.50 -0.78 10.04
CA GLY A 54 12.89 -1.17 10.18
C GLY A 54 13.18 -2.61 9.79
N GLY A 55 14.22 -3.17 10.39
CA GLY A 55 14.65 -4.54 10.16
C GLY A 55 13.95 -5.56 11.04
N ASP A 56 14.33 -6.83 10.87
CA ASP A 56 13.76 -7.99 11.58
C ASP A 56 13.89 -7.91 13.11
N SER A 57 14.80 -7.10 13.64
CA SER A 57 14.93 -6.86 15.08
C SER A 57 13.64 -6.34 15.72
N LEU A 58 12.77 -5.69 14.95
CA LEU A 58 11.47 -5.22 15.44
C LEU A 58 10.55 -6.38 15.84
N LEU A 59 10.72 -7.56 15.26
CA LEU A 59 9.92 -8.74 15.57
C LEU A 59 10.21 -9.30 16.99
N ALA A 60 11.34 -8.94 17.58
CA ALA A 60 11.66 -9.27 18.96
C ALA A 60 11.04 -8.28 19.96
N ILE A 61 10.64 -7.10 19.50
CA ILE A 61 10.14 -5.99 20.32
C ILE A 61 8.61 -5.93 20.29
N TYR A 62 8.02 -6.12 19.11
CA TYR A 62 6.60 -5.95 18.87
C TYR A 62 5.91 -7.28 18.57
N HIS A 63 4.67 -7.40 19.05
CA HIS A 63 3.82 -8.56 18.82
C HIS A 63 2.46 -8.13 18.26
N SER A 64 1.88 -8.94 17.38
CA SER A 64 0.54 -8.76 16.87
C SER A 64 -0.09 -10.12 16.58
N GLU A 65 -1.38 -10.25 16.84
CA GLU A 65 -2.17 -11.39 16.39
C GLU A 65 -2.37 -11.38 14.87
N ASN A 66 -2.29 -10.20 14.25
CA ASN A 66 -2.37 -10.04 12.81
C ASN A 66 -0.96 -9.81 12.23
N THR A 67 -0.46 -10.81 11.50
CA THR A 67 0.85 -10.71 10.85
C THR A 67 0.72 -11.09 9.38
N ILE A 68 1.20 -10.23 8.48
CA ILE A 68 1.29 -10.47 7.05
C ILE A 68 2.75 -10.79 6.70
N ASP A 69 2.97 -11.94 6.10
CA ASP A 69 4.24 -12.28 5.46
C ASP A 69 4.21 -11.82 4.01
N ALA A 70 4.97 -10.80 3.68
CA ALA A 70 5.02 -10.22 2.34
C ALA A 70 5.82 -11.08 1.35
N LYS A 71 6.52 -12.14 1.81
CA LYS A 71 7.24 -13.11 0.94
C LYS A 71 8.19 -12.43 -0.06
N GLY A 72 8.89 -11.39 0.37
CA GLY A 72 9.81 -10.63 -0.47
C GLY A 72 9.13 -9.63 -1.42
N GLN A 73 7.84 -9.36 -1.26
CA GLN A 73 7.18 -8.36 -2.08
C GLN A 73 7.61 -6.94 -1.71
N TYR A 74 7.48 -6.05 -2.69
CA TYR A 74 7.86 -4.65 -2.55
C TYR A 74 6.71 -3.82 -1.97
N ILE A 75 7.05 -2.91 -1.05
CA ILE A 75 6.12 -1.95 -0.44
C ILE A 75 6.66 -0.55 -0.67
N TYR A 76 5.81 0.32 -1.18
CA TYR A 76 6.08 1.73 -1.43
C TYR A 76 5.07 2.60 -0.69
N PRO A 77 5.42 3.85 -0.34
CA PRO A 77 4.42 4.85 0.02
C PRO A 77 3.38 5.02 -1.08
N GLY A 78 2.17 5.40 -0.70
CA GLY A 78 1.11 5.68 -1.68
C GLY A 78 1.56 6.75 -2.68
N PHE A 79 1.34 6.49 -3.98
CA PHE A 79 1.69 7.43 -5.02
C PHE A 79 0.74 8.62 -5.01
N MET A 80 1.32 9.82 -5.15
CA MET A 80 0.58 11.06 -5.33
C MET A 80 1.01 11.70 -6.65
N ASP A 81 0.04 11.96 -7.53
CA ASP A 81 0.27 12.67 -8.77
C ASP A 81 -0.23 14.12 -8.61
N ALA A 82 0.70 15.05 -8.51
CA ALA A 82 0.40 16.46 -8.35
C ALA A 82 0.02 17.16 -9.68
N HIS A 83 0.22 16.48 -10.82
CA HIS A 83 -0.11 16.99 -12.15
C HIS A 83 -0.70 15.89 -13.01
N CYS A 84 -2.00 15.68 -12.94
CA CYS A 84 -2.68 14.68 -13.75
C CYS A 84 -3.85 15.29 -14.54
N HIS A 85 -4.09 14.75 -15.73
CA HIS A 85 -5.22 15.10 -16.59
C HIS A 85 -6.41 14.15 -16.35
N PHE A 86 -6.78 13.96 -15.08
CA PHE A 86 -7.79 12.98 -14.67
C PHE A 86 -9.13 13.16 -15.42
N THR A 87 -9.60 14.41 -15.56
CA THR A 87 -10.83 14.70 -16.28
C THR A 87 -10.73 14.36 -17.77
N GLY A 88 -9.58 14.64 -18.40
CA GLY A 88 -9.29 14.26 -19.78
C GLY A 88 -9.34 12.75 -19.95
N TYR A 89 -8.59 12.03 -19.12
CA TYR A 89 -8.59 10.55 -19.11
C TYR A 89 -9.99 9.96 -18.89
N ALA A 90 -10.76 10.51 -17.96
CA ALA A 90 -12.12 10.05 -17.70
C ALA A 90 -13.04 10.24 -18.93
N LYS A 91 -12.95 11.39 -19.60
CA LYS A 91 -13.70 11.66 -20.84
C LYS A 91 -13.30 10.72 -21.97
N ASP A 92 -12.02 10.43 -22.14
CA ASP A 92 -11.52 9.54 -23.18
C ASP A 92 -12.02 8.10 -23.04
N LYS A 93 -12.39 7.66 -21.81
CA LYS A 93 -13.04 6.35 -21.59
C LYS A 93 -14.43 6.25 -22.21
N TYR A 94 -15.04 7.38 -22.55
CA TYR A 94 -16.35 7.44 -23.22
C TYR A 94 -16.26 7.72 -24.72
N LYS A 95 -15.04 7.87 -25.25
CA LYS A 95 -14.80 8.07 -26.69
C LYS A 95 -14.47 6.75 -27.38
N LEU A 96 -14.64 6.73 -28.68
CA LEU A 96 -14.16 5.65 -29.51
C LEU A 96 -12.62 5.68 -29.59
N ALA A 97 -11.96 4.61 -29.11
CA ALA A 97 -10.50 4.54 -29.13
C ALA A 97 -9.98 4.29 -30.55
N LEU A 98 -9.49 5.33 -31.20
CA LEU A 98 -8.90 5.29 -32.55
C LEU A 98 -7.37 5.25 -32.54
N PHE A 99 -6.74 5.46 -31.38
CA PHE A 99 -5.30 5.42 -31.27
C PHE A 99 -4.73 4.08 -31.73
N GLY A 100 -3.69 4.13 -32.56
CA GLY A 100 -3.04 2.95 -33.11
C GLY A 100 -3.71 2.33 -34.35
N THR A 101 -4.80 2.92 -34.89
CA THR A 101 -5.38 2.51 -36.17
C THR A 101 -4.41 2.78 -37.32
N LYS A 102 -4.33 1.86 -38.29
CA LYS A 102 -3.35 1.89 -39.38
C LYS A 102 -3.98 2.26 -40.73
N SER A 103 -5.32 2.28 -40.84
CA SER A 103 -6.00 2.56 -42.07
C SER A 103 -7.38 3.21 -41.81
N PHE A 104 -7.88 3.89 -42.84
CA PHE A 104 -9.24 4.45 -42.78
C PHE A 104 -10.30 3.33 -42.65
N SER A 105 -10.11 2.20 -43.32
CA SER A 105 -11.02 1.05 -43.22
C SER A 105 -11.14 0.56 -41.77
N GLU A 106 -10.01 0.47 -41.04
CA GLU A 106 -10.01 0.08 -39.62
C GLU A 106 -10.76 1.09 -38.72
N VAL A 107 -10.66 2.40 -39.04
CA VAL A 107 -11.42 3.44 -38.34
C VAL A 107 -12.93 3.22 -38.55
N ILE A 108 -13.37 2.95 -39.79
CA ILE A 108 -14.78 2.71 -40.12
C ILE A 108 -15.29 1.43 -39.44
N GLU A 109 -14.51 0.34 -39.43
CA GLU A 109 -14.87 -0.90 -38.73
C GLU A 109 -15.10 -0.67 -37.24
N LYS A 110 -14.17 0.01 -36.57
CA LYS A 110 -14.27 0.36 -35.15
C LYS A 110 -15.50 1.26 -34.89
N LEU A 111 -15.74 2.23 -35.73
CA LEU A 111 -16.90 3.14 -35.63
C LEU A 111 -18.22 2.36 -35.72
N VAL A 112 -18.37 1.49 -36.71
CA VAL A 112 -19.57 0.68 -36.90
C VAL A 112 -19.80 -0.25 -35.72
N ALA A 113 -18.74 -0.90 -35.23
CA ALA A 113 -18.80 -1.78 -34.05
C ALA A 113 -19.25 -1.01 -32.81
N TYR A 114 -18.64 0.14 -32.56
CA TYR A 114 -18.95 1.00 -31.41
C TYR A 114 -20.36 1.54 -31.46
N ALA A 115 -20.86 1.97 -32.62
CA ALA A 115 -22.22 2.49 -32.81
C ALA A 115 -23.32 1.45 -32.51
N LYS A 116 -23.03 0.14 -32.64
CA LYS A 116 -23.99 -0.92 -32.32
C LYS A 116 -24.29 -1.00 -30.82
N THR A 117 -23.31 -0.72 -29.97
CA THR A 117 -23.41 -0.81 -28.53
C THR A 117 -23.63 0.54 -27.85
N ASN A 118 -23.22 1.64 -28.50
CA ASN A 118 -23.30 2.97 -27.93
C ASN A 118 -24.50 3.73 -28.58
N LYS A 119 -25.48 4.12 -27.78
CA LYS A 119 -26.71 4.80 -28.22
C LYS A 119 -26.64 6.32 -28.07
N ARG A 120 -25.47 6.92 -27.97
CA ARG A 120 -25.30 8.37 -27.90
C ARG A 120 -25.63 9.02 -29.24
N VAL A 121 -26.11 10.28 -29.18
CA VAL A 121 -26.42 11.09 -30.36
C VAL A 121 -25.14 11.40 -31.15
N TRP A 122 -24.04 11.60 -30.47
CA TRP A 122 -22.73 11.88 -31.06
C TRP A 122 -21.70 10.85 -30.60
N ILE A 123 -20.83 10.44 -31.52
CA ILE A 123 -19.66 9.61 -31.24
C ILE A 123 -18.42 10.47 -31.43
N GLU A 124 -17.59 10.55 -30.40
CA GLU A 124 -16.28 11.18 -30.44
C GLU A 124 -15.20 10.09 -30.47
N GLY A 125 -14.10 10.36 -31.20
CA GLY A 125 -12.95 9.45 -31.28
C GLY A 125 -11.67 10.21 -31.52
#